data_3d5230efe4e2557d8e1606f8d42bc81d
#
_entry.id   3d5230efe4e2557d8e1606f8d42bc81d
#
_cell.length_a   1.000
_cell.length_b   1.000
_cell.length_c   1.000
_cell.angle_alpha   90.00
_cell.angle_beta   90.00
_cell.angle_gamma   90.00
#
_symmetry.space_group_name_H-M   'P 1'
#
loop_
_entity.id
_entity.type
_entity.pdbx_description
1 polymer ?
#
loop_
_entity_poly.entity_id
_entity_poly.type
_entity_poly.pdbx_seq_one_letter_code
_entity_poly.pdbx_strand_id
1 'polypeptide(L)'
;MNLSLQFDKGTLLLYGTEEAKLAQLESVVWDDRTHCYRAPAADYRRLVTTLCEQKIHFQDHARKFSVETFTMKKKINPRSFQQEAAEAWMTEQRGVVTLPTGAGKTILAVMLIAKTGRPTLIHVPTIDLMRQWKEVLSEYFDIPIGLLGGGISDIQPITVATYDSALIHVPYKGNQFGLLVFDECHHLPGEQYQFTALGSIAPFRLGLTATPERADGKEAYLYKLCGSLCYEVHIDELSGRTLAPYLVETIEVEMYQDEREQYEKARKIYTNFLRKSRINFQHQNGWSIFLRRTSESSEGREAFKAYLLQKKLSQA
;
A
#
# COMPACT_ATOMS: atom_id res chain seq x y z
N MET A 1 -7.26 26.27 27.79
CA MET A 1 -6.10 25.37 27.50
C MET A 1 -5.86 25.42 26.01
N ASN A 2 -4.61 25.50 25.57
CA ASN A 2 -4.31 25.45 24.13
C ASN A 2 -4.62 24.04 23.60
N LEU A 3 -5.04 23.95 22.35
CA LEU A 3 -5.25 22.68 21.66
C LEU A 3 -3.95 21.88 21.62
N SER A 4 -3.99 20.59 21.95
CA SER A 4 -2.86 19.65 21.89
C SER A 4 -3.20 18.47 21.01
N LEU A 5 -2.30 18.14 20.08
CA LEU A 5 -2.41 17.02 19.17
C LEU A 5 -1.43 15.94 19.58
N GLN A 6 -1.90 14.70 19.77
CA GLN A 6 -1.08 13.57 20.18
C GLN A 6 -1.35 12.36 19.28
N PHE A 7 -0.36 11.47 19.12
CA PHE A 7 -0.51 10.21 18.39
C PHE A 7 -0.73 9.06 19.38
N ASP A 8 -1.79 8.29 19.17
CA ASP A 8 -2.10 7.11 19.95
C ASP A 8 -2.57 5.96 19.07
N LYS A 9 -1.78 4.90 18.99
CA LYS A 9 -2.11 3.61 18.33
C LYS A 9 -2.73 3.75 16.94
N GLY A 10 -2.10 4.55 16.09
CA GLY A 10 -2.56 4.77 14.71
C GLY A 10 -3.71 5.78 14.57
N THR A 11 -3.99 6.55 15.61
CA THR A 11 -4.95 7.65 15.61
C THR A 11 -4.35 8.92 16.19
N LEU A 12 -5.02 10.03 16.00
CA LEU A 12 -4.71 11.34 16.59
C LEU A 12 -5.71 11.63 17.71
N LEU A 13 -5.20 12.08 18.85
CA LEU A 13 -5.99 12.59 19.96
C LEU A 13 -5.87 14.11 20.00
N LEU A 14 -6.99 14.79 20.14
CA LEU A 14 -7.06 16.25 20.24
C LEU A 14 -7.65 16.63 21.59
N TYR A 15 -6.86 17.30 22.40
CA TYR A 15 -7.25 17.83 23.71
C TYR A 15 -7.26 19.34 23.68
N GLY A 16 -8.30 19.99 24.20
CA GLY A 16 -8.36 21.44 24.34
C GLY A 16 -9.78 21.99 24.39
N THR A 17 -9.89 23.32 24.50
CA THR A 17 -11.16 24.04 24.73
C THR A 17 -11.88 24.47 23.46
N GLU A 18 -11.35 24.20 22.29
CA GLU A 18 -11.93 24.59 20.97
C GLU A 18 -12.97 23.57 20.45
N GLU A 19 -13.76 22.99 21.35
CA GLU A 19 -14.69 21.89 21.04
C GLU A 19 -15.63 22.18 19.86
N ALA A 20 -16.20 23.37 19.82
CA ALA A 20 -17.13 23.77 18.75
C ALA A 20 -16.45 23.82 17.37
N LYS A 21 -15.17 24.18 17.30
CA LYS A 21 -14.41 24.20 16.06
C LYS A 21 -13.95 22.80 15.67
N LEU A 22 -13.54 21.98 16.65
CA LEU A 22 -13.11 20.59 16.41
C LEU A 22 -14.27 19.72 15.92
N ALA A 23 -15.47 19.90 16.45
CA ALA A 23 -16.67 19.18 16.02
C ALA A 23 -17.08 19.46 14.56
N GLN A 24 -16.60 20.55 13.95
CA GLN A 24 -16.85 20.89 12.54
C GLN A 24 -15.82 20.28 11.59
N LEU A 25 -14.74 19.69 12.09
CA LEU A 25 -13.71 19.06 11.27
C LEU A 25 -14.18 17.68 10.81
N GLU A 26 -14.19 17.46 9.51
CA GLU A 26 -14.72 16.27 8.85
C GLU A 26 -13.99 15.04 9.33
N SER A 27 -13.53 14.46 9.91
CA SER A 27 -12.87 13.22 10.39
C SER A 27 -12.59 13.21 11.88
N VAL A 28 -13.03 14.27 12.58
CA VAL A 28 -12.82 14.40 14.01
C VAL A 28 -14.10 13.97 14.73
N VAL A 29 -13.99 12.97 15.60
CA VAL A 29 -15.11 12.39 16.33
C VAL A 29 -14.80 12.42 17.82
N TRP A 30 -15.81 12.74 18.64
CA TRP A 30 -15.69 12.66 20.10
C TRP A 30 -15.58 11.18 20.55
N ASP A 31 -14.61 10.87 21.40
CA ASP A 31 -14.42 9.54 22.00
C ASP A 31 -14.70 9.63 23.51
N ASP A 32 -15.89 9.17 23.94
CA ASP A 32 -16.34 9.19 25.35
C ASP A 32 -15.40 8.40 26.27
N ARG A 33 -14.70 7.39 25.77
CA ARG A 33 -13.80 6.54 26.59
C ARG A 33 -12.55 7.28 27.03
N THR A 34 -12.09 8.23 26.23
CA THR A 34 -10.85 8.99 26.47
C THR A 34 -11.10 10.47 26.77
N HIS A 35 -12.39 10.89 26.73
CA HIS A 35 -12.80 12.27 26.92
C HIS A 35 -11.99 13.27 26.05
N CYS A 36 -11.79 12.92 24.78
CA CYS A 36 -11.12 13.78 23.82
C CYS A 36 -11.66 13.55 22.41
N TYR A 37 -11.35 14.44 21.49
CA TYR A 37 -11.61 14.24 20.08
C TYR A 37 -10.57 13.31 19.48
N ARG A 38 -10.98 12.46 18.53
CA ARG A 38 -10.13 11.49 17.85
C ARG A 38 -10.28 11.60 16.34
N ALA A 39 -9.18 11.45 15.61
CA ALA A 39 -9.15 11.39 14.16
C ALA A 39 -8.24 10.24 13.67
N PRO A 40 -8.41 9.71 12.44
CA PRO A 40 -7.46 8.80 11.83
C PRO A 40 -6.07 9.43 11.71
N ALA A 41 -5.00 8.65 11.96
CA ALA A 41 -3.63 9.15 11.80
C ALA A 41 -3.35 9.65 10.38
N ALA A 42 -3.93 8.98 9.38
CA ALA A 42 -3.79 9.36 7.96
C ALA A 42 -4.26 10.79 7.64
N ASP A 43 -5.13 11.35 8.46
CA ASP A 43 -5.69 12.71 8.28
C ASP A 43 -4.80 13.81 8.87
N TYR A 44 -3.64 13.45 9.46
CA TYR A 44 -2.75 14.41 10.10
C TYR A 44 -2.42 15.62 9.21
N ARG A 45 -2.01 15.41 7.95
CA ARG A 45 -1.68 16.51 7.03
C ARG A 45 -2.87 17.44 6.83
N ARG A 46 -4.04 16.88 6.55
CA ARG A 46 -5.28 17.65 6.34
C ARG A 46 -5.66 18.42 7.60
N LEU A 47 -5.64 17.75 8.75
CA LEU A 47 -5.98 18.35 10.03
C LEU A 47 -5.06 19.52 10.38
N VAL A 48 -3.74 19.33 10.32
CA VAL A 48 -2.76 20.37 10.60
C VAL A 48 -2.91 21.56 9.65
N THR A 49 -3.11 21.29 8.34
CA THR A 49 -3.33 22.35 7.34
C THR A 49 -4.58 23.17 7.68
N THR A 50 -5.70 22.50 7.97
CA THR A 50 -6.96 23.18 8.35
C THR A 50 -6.82 23.99 9.63
N LEU A 51 -6.15 23.47 10.65
CA LEU A 51 -5.89 24.21 11.89
C LEU A 51 -5.06 25.48 11.64
N CYS A 52 -4.04 25.38 10.78
CA CYS A 52 -3.23 26.53 10.39
C CYS A 52 -4.03 27.57 9.59
N GLU A 53 -4.82 27.15 8.62
CA GLU A 53 -5.68 28.02 7.80
C GLU A 53 -6.72 28.76 8.65
N GLN A 54 -7.30 28.08 9.62
CA GLN A 54 -8.25 28.66 10.58
C GLN A 54 -7.57 29.47 11.70
N LYS A 55 -6.24 29.57 11.69
CA LYS A 55 -5.44 30.27 12.71
C LYS A 55 -5.71 29.75 14.13
N ILE A 56 -5.95 28.46 14.27
CA ILE A 56 -6.10 27.80 15.57
C ILE A 56 -4.70 27.45 16.09
N HIS A 57 -4.34 27.99 17.24
CA HIS A 57 -3.08 27.68 17.89
C HIS A 57 -3.13 26.30 18.54
N PHE A 58 -2.16 25.44 18.25
CA PHE A 58 -2.07 24.10 18.81
C PHE A 58 -0.61 23.71 19.09
N GLN A 59 -0.44 22.76 20.00
CA GLN A 59 0.83 22.11 20.27
C GLN A 59 0.85 20.74 19.61
N ASP A 60 1.79 20.51 18.70
CA ASP A 60 1.93 19.23 17.99
C ASP A 60 2.89 18.31 18.73
N HIS A 61 2.35 17.39 19.50
CA HIS A 61 3.09 16.29 20.15
C HIS A 61 2.92 14.96 19.41
N ALA A 62 2.15 14.94 18.31
CA ALA A 62 1.94 13.74 17.53
C ALA A 62 3.17 13.39 16.70
N ARG A 63 3.80 14.38 16.07
CA ARG A 63 4.93 14.22 15.17
C ARG A 63 6.24 13.98 15.91
N LYS A 64 6.91 12.85 15.60
CA LYS A 64 8.23 12.48 16.14
C LYS A 64 9.32 12.40 15.06
N PHE A 65 9.14 13.03 13.93
CA PHE A 65 10.13 13.12 12.86
C PHE A 65 10.43 14.56 12.50
N SER A 66 11.64 14.82 12.03
CA SER A 66 12.12 16.10 11.50
C SER A 66 12.51 15.93 10.04
N VAL A 67 12.77 17.04 9.37
CA VAL A 67 13.43 17.03 8.06
C VAL A 67 14.93 16.85 8.30
N GLU A 68 15.54 15.92 7.58
CA GLU A 68 16.96 15.56 7.70
C GLU A 68 17.64 15.67 6.34
N THR A 69 18.93 15.95 6.34
CA THR A 69 19.73 15.88 5.12
C THR A 69 20.45 14.55 5.10
N PHE A 70 20.05 13.66 4.21
CA PHE A 70 20.73 12.38 4.04
C PHE A 70 21.98 12.53 3.17
N THR A 71 23.13 12.16 3.71
CA THR A 71 24.38 12.15 2.95
C THR A 71 24.37 11.03 1.93
N MET A 72 24.60 11.40 0.67
CA MET A 72 24.64 10.45 -0.45
C MET A 72 26.07 9.98 -0.71
N LYS A 73 26.29 8.66 -0.79
CA LYS A 73 27.59 8.06 -1.15
C LYS A 73 27.90 8.21 -2.63
N LYS A 74 26.89 8.18 -3.47
CA LYS A 74 27.06 8.30 -4.92
C LYS A 74 25.96 9.16 -5.55
N LYS A 75 26.29 9.84 -6.63
CA LYS A 75 25.36 10.63 -7.41
C LYS A 75 24.40 9.69 -8.18
N ILE A 76 23.14 10.06 -8.21
CA ILE A 76 22.13 9.39 -9.04
C ILE A 76 22.15 10.06 -10.42
N ASN A 77 22.19 9.26 -11.48
CA ASN A 77 21.98 9.71 -12.85
C ASN A 77 20.62 9.16 -13.31
N PRO A 78 19.52 9.91 -13.10
CA PRO A 78 18.20 9.44 -13.46
C PRO A 78 18.02 9.40 -14.98
N ARG A 79 17.19 8.47 -15.43
CA ARG A 79 16.66 8.46 -16.79
C ARG A 79 15.59 9.54 -16.91
N SER A 80 15.30 10.03 -18.15
CA SER A 80 14.34 11.12 -18.36
C SER A 80 12.98 10.86 -17.69
N PHE A 81 12.40 9.69 -17.92
CA PHE A 81 11.12 9.31 -17.32
C PHE A 81 11.16 9.20 -15.79
N GLN A 82 12.29 8.85 -15.18
CA GLN A 82 12.44 8.87 -13.72
C GLN A 82 12.48 10.31 -13.18
N GLN A 83 13.10 11.22 -13.93
CA GLN A 83 13.11 12.64 -13.60
C GLN A 83 11.69 13.22 -13.68
N GLU A 84 10.97 12.94 -14.76
CA GLU A 84 9.58 13.36 -14.98
C GLU A 84 8.65 12.81 -13.89
N ALA A 85 8.78 11.51 -13.56
CA ALA A 85 8.03 10.89 -12.49
C ALA A 85 8.31 11.54 -11.12
N ALA A 86 9.58 11.87 -10.85
CA ALA A 86 9.96 12.53 -9.61
C ALA A 86 9.38 13.95 -9.53
N GLU A 87 9.39 14.70 -10.62
CA GLU A 87 8.82 16.05 -10.69
C GLU A 87 7.30 16.02 -10.54
N ALA A 88 6.62 15.12 -11.25
CA ALA A 88 5.17 14.95 -11.14
C ALA A 88 4.75 14.60 -9.70
N TRP A 89 5.43 13.65 -9.06
CA TRP A 89 5.11 13.28 -7.68
C TRP A 89 5.41 14.41 -6.67
N MET A 90 6.47 15.19 -6.89
CA MET A 90 6.85 16.28 -5.99
C MET A 90 5.82 17.41 -5.94
N THR A 91 4.95 17.53 -6.94
CA THR A 91 3.88 18.55 -6.97
C THR A 91 2.93 18.39 -5.79
N GLU A 92 2.44 17.15 -5.56
CA GLU A 92 1.49 16.85 -4.48
C GLU A 92 2.14 16.17 -3.28
N GLN A 93 3.33 15.58 -3.48
CA GLN A 93 4.08 14.79 -2.50
C GLN A 93 3.29 13.56 -2.01
N ARG A 94 2.25 13.21 -2.77
CA ARG A 94 1.41 12.03 -2.60
C ARG A 94 0.95 11.56 -3.96
N GLY A 95 1.10 10.26 -4.22
CA GLY A 95 0.62 9.70 -5.47
C GLY A 95 1.20 8.34 -5.77
N VAL A 96 0.62 7.72 -6.78
CA VAL A 96 1.05 6.46 -7.36
C VAL A 96 1.86 6.74 -8.61
N VAL A 97 2.97 6.04 -8.77
CA VAL A 97 3.79 6.03 -9.99
C VAL A 97 3.79 4.62 -10.55
N THR A 98 3.38 4.49 -11.79
CA THR A 98 3.38 3.23 -12.54
C THR A 98 4.59 3.19 -13.47
N LEU A 99 5.49 2.23 -13.20
CA LEU A 99 6.67 1.97 -14.02
C LEU A 99 6.82 0.46 -14.24
N PRO A 100 7.16 0.02 -15.46
CA PRO A 100 7.42 -1.39 -15.74
C PRO A 100 8.47 -2.01 -14.81
N THR A 101 8.44 -3.33 -14.70
CA THR A 101 9.51 -4.07 -14.00
C THR A 101 10.84 -3.81 -14.69
N GLY A 102 11.91 -3.60 -13.92
CA GLY A 102 13.23 -3.24 -14.45
C GLY A 102 13.42 -1.77 -14.83
N ALA A 103 12.38 -0.93 -14.82
CA ALA A 103 12.49 0.50 -15.11
C ALA A 103 13.17 1.32 -13.98
N GLY A 104 13.47 0.70 -12.84
CA GLY A 104 14.20 1.34 -11.74
C GLY A 104 13.30 2.09 -10.76
N LYS A 105 12.16 1.50 -10.39
CA LYS A 105 11.27 2.01 -9.31
C LYS A 105 12.02 2.33 -8.02
N THR A 106 12.97 1.46 -7.63
CA THR A 106 13.80 1.65 -6.45
C THR A 106 14.66 2.92 -6.53
N ILE A 107 15.24 3.20 -7.71
CA ILE A 107 16.07 4.41 -7.93
C ILE A 107 15.20 5.67 -7.83
N LEU A 108 13.98 5.65 -8.36
CA LEU A 108 13.05 6.75 -8.20
C LEU A 108 12.75 7.02 -6.71
N ALA A 109 12.51 5.96 -5.91
CA ALA A 109 12.32 6.12 -4.48
C ALA A 109 13.56 6.69 -3.78
N VAL A 110 14.77 6.22 -4.11
CA VAL A 110 16.03 6.76 -3.58
C VAL A 110 16.13 8.27 -3.87
N MET A 111 15.82 8.70 -5.11
CA MET A 111 15.80 10.12 -5.48
C MET A 111 14.83 10.93 -4.61
N LEU A 112 13.62 10.41 -4.42
CA LEU A 112 12.58 11.10 -3.65
C LEU A 112 12.88 11.12 -2.15
N ILE A 113 13.46 10.06 -1.59
CA ILE A 113 13.93 10.03 -0.19
C ILE A 113 15.00 11.09 0.02
N ALA A 114 16.02 11.14 -0.84
CA ALA A 114 17.07 12.15 -0.77
C ALA A 114 16.53 13.58 -0.92
N LYS A 115 15.60 13.79 -1.88
CA LYS A 115 15.03 15.12 -2.17
C LYS A 115 14.11 15.63 -1.06
N THR A 116 13.36 14.72 -0.42
CA THR A 116 12.42 15.11 0.64
C THR A 116 13.07 15.26 2.01
N GLY A 117 14.20 14.59 2.26
CA GLY A 117 14.91 14.62 3.53
C GLY A 117 14.03 14.21 4.71
N ARG A 118 13.21 13.15 4.54
CA ARG A 118 12.29 12.71 5.59
C ARG A 118 12.57 11.29 6.01
N PRO A 119 12.54 10.99 7.32
CA PRO A 119 12.53 9.61 7.79
C PRO A 119 11.46 8.82 7.03
N THR A 120 11.87 7.68 6.47
CA THR A 120 11.09 6.94 5.48
C THR A 120 10.85 5.51 5.91
N LEU A 121 9.60 5.05 5.83
CA LEU A 121 9.24 3.64 5.94
C LEU A 121 8.85 3.10 4.57
N ILE A 122 9.58 2.08 4.10
CA ILE A 122 9.36 1.42 2.82
C ILE A 122 8.68 0.09 3.08
N HIS A 123 7.52 -0.12 2.46
CA HIS A 123 6.74 -1.36 2.58
C HIS A 123 7.01 -2.23 1.37
N VAL A 124 7.34 -3.51 1.62
CA VAL A 124 7.61 -4.51 0.58
C VAL A 124 6.84 -5.80 0.85
N PRO A 125 6.47 -6.58 -0.19
CA PRO A 125 5.68 -7.80 0.01
C PRO A 125 6.47 -8.97 0.62
N THR A 126 7.79 -9.05 0.41
CA THR A 126 8.58 -10.23 0.83
C THR A 126 9.87 -9.85 1.55
N ILE A 127 10.40 -10.81 2.32
CA ILE A 127 11.69 -10.67 3.03
C ILE A 127 12.85 -10.52 2.03
N ASP A 128 12.79 -11.18 0.89
CA ASP A 128 13.85 -11.11 -0.12
C ASP A 128 13.90 -9.72 -0.76
N LEU A 129 12.73 -9.15 -1.09
CA LEU A 129 12.65 -7.75 -1.53
C LEU A 129 13.12 -6.77 -0.43
N MET A 130 12.83 -7.05 0.84
CA MET A 130 13.31 -6.24 1.95
C MET A 130 14.85 -6.20 2.00
N ARG A 131 15.51 -7.33 1.79
CA ARG A 131 16.97 -7.43 1.72
C ARG A 131 17.52 -6.70 0.51
N GLN A 132 16.93 -6.92 -0.67
CA GLN A 132 17.32 -6.24 -1.91
C GLN A 132 17.19 -4.69 -1.79
N TRP A 133 16.10 -4.21 -1.20
CA TRP A 133 15.94 -2.78 -0.93
C TRP A 133 17.02 -2.25 0.00
N LYS A 134 17.35 -2.98 1.09
CA LYS A 134 18.45 -2.60 1.99
C LYS A 134 19.77 -2.47 1.27
N GLU A 135 20.12 -3.43 0.42
CA GLU A 135 21.36 -3.41 -0.36
C GLU A 135 21.44 -2.15 -1.22
N VAL A 136 20.40 -1.90 -2.02
CA VAL A 136 20.34 -0.71 -2.88
C VAL A 136 20.43 0.58 -2.06
N LEU A 137 19.65 0.71 -0.98
CA LEU A 137 19.68 1.92 -0.14
C LEU A 137 21.06 2.13 0.49
N SER A 138 21.72 1.07 0.95
CA SER A 138 23.06 1.12 1.55
C SER A 138 24.16 1.53 0.57
N GLU A 139 23.93 1.31 -0.75
CA GLU A 139 24.82 1.82 -1.79
C GLU A 139 24.73 3.35 -1.98
N TYR A 140 23.54 3.91 -1.76
CA TYR A 140 23.27 5.34 -2.02
C TYR A 140 23.39 6.22 -0.78
N PHE A 141 22.96 5.74 0.39
CA PHE A 141 22.95 6.53 1.63
C PHE A 141 24.07 6.16 2.58
N ASP A 142 24.68 7.16 3.20
CA ASP A 142 25.73 7.00 4.22
C ASP A 142 25.14 7.01 5.63
N ILE A 143 24.09 6.23 5.83
CA ILE A 143 23.45 6.00 7.11
C ILE A 143 23.04 4.51 7.23
N PRO A 144 22.88 4.00 8.45
CA PRO A 144 22.34 2.66 8.64
C PRO A 144 20.91 2.56 8.08
N ILE A 145 20.61 1.44 7.44
CA ILE A 145 19.27 1.14 6.91
C ILE A 145 18.61 0.12 7.82
N GLY A 146 17.48 0.51 8.41
CA GLY A 146 16.69 -0.32 9.30
C GLY A 146 15.90 -1.41 8.58
N LEU A 147 15.61 -2.50 9.29
CA LEU A 147 14.79 -3.61 8.81
C LEU A 147 13.71 -3.99 9.83
N LEU A 148 12.49 -4.19 9.34
CA LEU A 148 11.36 -4.75 10.10
C LEU A 148 10.79 -5.96 9.36
N GLY A 149 11.10 -7.16 9.80
CA GLY A 149 10.64 -8.39 9.17
C GLY A 149 11.63 -9.54 9.31
N GLY A 150 11.16 -10.78 9.12
CA GLY A 150 12.03 -11.95 9.21
C GLY A 150 12.73 -12.12 10.57
N GLY A 151 12.10 -11.70 11.66
CA GLY A 151 12.68 -11.73 13.01
C GLY A 151 13.57 -10.54 13.35
N ILE A 152 13.77 -9.60 12.44
CA ILE A 152 14.55 -8.37 12.66
C ILE A 152 13.60 -7.22 13.02
N SER A 153 13.96 -6.46 14.06
CA SER A 153 13.24 -5.26 14.49
C SER A 153 14.25 -4.14 14.76
N ASP A 154 14.75 -3.53 13.70
CA ASP A 154 15.70 -2.41 13.72
C ASP A 154 15.08 -1.23 12.98
N ILE A 155 14.85 -0.13 13.72
CA ILE A 155 14.26 1.10 13.18
C ILE A 155 15.34 2.17 13.05
N GLN A 156 15.52 2.64 11.83
CA GLN A 156 16.46 3.70 11.45
C GLN A 156 15.69 4.80 10.68
N PRO A 157 16.30 5.96 10.43
CA PRO A 157 15.67 7.02 9.65
C PRO A 157 15.14 6.55 8.27
N ILE A 158 15.83 5.61 7.62
CA ILE A 158 15.31 4.88 6.46
C ILE A 158 15.15 3.42 6.86
N THR A 159 13.93 2.93 6.87
CA THR A 159 13.58 1.57 7.31
C THR A 159 12.80 0.85 6.23
N VAL A 160 13.16 -0.39 5.94
CA VAL A 160 12.40 -1.27 5.04
C VAL A 160 11.67 -2.32 5.87
N ALA A 161 10.38 -2.47 5.62
CA ALA A 161 9.51 -3.39 6.36
C ALA A 161 8.72 -4.29 5.40
N THR A 162 8.51 -5.54 5.76
CA THR A 162 7.44 -6.30 5.09
C THR A 162 6.07 -5.72 5.49
N TYR A 163 5.05 -5.83 4.60
CA TYR A 163 3.70 -5.36 4.90
C TYR A 163 3.17 -5.94 6.23
N ASP A 164 3.41 -7.23 6.48
CA ASP A 164 2.99 -7.88 7.72
C ASP A 164 3.66 -7.27 8.95
N SER A 165 4.95 -7.02 8.88
CA SER A 165 5.69 -6.40 10.00
C SER A 165 5.30 -4.93 10.19
N ALA A 166 5.11 -4.18 9.11
CA ALA A 166 4.63 -2.80 9.18
C ALA A 166 3.25 -2.73 9.86
N LEU A 167 2.35 -3.65 9.56
CA LEU A 167 1.03 -3.74 10.19
C LEU A 167 1.11 -3.84 11.72
N ILE A 168 2.07 -4.60 12.24
CA ILE A 168 2.29 -4.76 13.69
C ILE A 168 2.89 -3.49 14.31
N HIS A 169 3.80 -2.83 13.60
CA HIS A 169 4.59 -1.72 14.15
C HIS A 169 3.95 -0.35 13.95
N VAL A 170 3.20 -0.10 12.89
CA VAL A 170 2.61 1.21 12.57
C VAL A 170 1.73 1.77 13.68
N PRO A 171 0.91 1.00 14.42
CA PRO A 171 0.14 1.54 15.55
C PRO A 171 1.01 2.23 16.60
N TYR A 172 2.26 1.84 16.74
CA TYR A 172 3.18 2.36 17.77
C TYR A 172 4.26 3.29 17.21
N LYS A 173 4.55 3.17 15.92
CA LYS A 173 5.69 3.83 15.23
C LYS A 173 5.26 4.70 14.05
N GLY A 174 3.97 4.73 13.70
CA GLY A 174 3.44 5.46 12.54
C GLY A 174 3.63 6.97 12.60
N ASN A 175 4.10 7.50 13.72
CA ASN A 175 4.42 8.90 13.90
C ASN A 175 5.93 9.24 13.81
N GLN A 176 6.76 8.27 13.49
CA GLN A 176 8.22 8.43 13.38
C GLN A 176 8.69 8.68 11.95
N PHE A 177 7.81 8.47 10.95
CA PHE A 177 8.15 8.60 9.54
C PHE A 177 7.38 9.75 8.89
N GLY A 178 8.07 10.49 8.04
CA GLY A 178 7.49 11.58 7.27
C GLY A 178 7.16 11.21 5.83
N LEU A 179 7.72 10.10 5.34
CA LEU A 179 7.44 9.54 4.03
C LEU A 179 7.13 8.03 4.15
N LEU A 180 6.05 7.59 3.52
CA LEU A 180 5.77 6.18 3.29
C LEU A 180 6.00 5.86 1.81
N VAL A 181 6.73 4.79 1.55
CA VAL A 181 6.89 4.20 0.21
C VAL A 181 6.23 2.82 0.24
N PHE A 182 5.36 2.56 -0.72
CA PHE A 182 4.66 1.29 -0.87
C PHE A 182 5.13 0.65 -2.18
N ASP A 183 6.06 -0.29 -2.10
CA ASP A 183 6.46 -1.10 -3.24
C ASP A 183 5.41 -2.17 -3.52
N GLU A 184 5.12 -2.42 -4.79
CA GLU A 184 3.98 -3.21 -5.25
C GLU A 184 2.68 -2.78 -4.56
N CYS A 185 2.40 -1.48 -4.64
CA CYS A 185 1.32 -0.83 -3.88
C CYS A 185 -0.10 -1.34 -4.21
N HIS A 186 -0.25 -2.13 -5.27
CA HIS A 186 -1.49 -2.85 -5.57
C HIS A 186 -1.89 -3.84 -4.46
N HIS A 187 -0.98 -4.23 -3.55
CA HIS A 187 -1.30 -5.01 -2.35
C HIS A 187 -1.99 -4.18 -1.25
N LEU A 188 -1.75 -2.87 -1.21
CA LEU A 188 -2.17 -1.99 -0.11
C LEU A 188 -3.68 -1.93 0.14
N PRO A 189 -4.58 -1.98 -0.87
CA PRO A 189 -6.03 -1.99 -0.64
C PRO A 189 -6.59 -3.27 -0.02
N GLY A 190 -5.74 -4.25 0.31
CA GLY A 190 -6.14 -5.46 1.04
C GLY A 190 -6.71 -5.13 2.42
N GLU A 191 -7.60 -6.01 2.93
CA GLU A 191 -8.36 -5.78 4.19
C GLU A 191 -7.47 -5.43 5.39
N GLN A 192 -6.27 -5.98 5.46
CA GLN A 192 -5.32 -5.74 6.55
C GLN A 192 -4.30 -4.66 6.21
N TYR A 193 -3.68 -4.71 5.03
CA TYR A 193 -2.55 -3.85 4.69
C TYR A 193 -2.90 -2.36 4.59
N GLN A 194 -4.15 -2.01 4.31
CA GLN A 194 -4.62 -0.62 4.36
C GLN A 194 -4.28 0.08 5.69
N PHE A 195 -4.25 -0.67 6.80
CA PHE A 195 -3.94 -0.10 8.11
C PHE A 195 -2.49 0.37 8.23
N THR A 196 -1.56 -0.10 7.38
CA THR A 196 -0.19 0.42 7.35
C THR A 196 -0.16 1.88 6.87
N ALA A 197 -1.08 2.26 5.98
CA ALA A 197 -1.25 3.63 5.53
C ALA A 197 -2.14 4.45 6.47
N LEU A 198 -3.27 3.88 6.94
CA LEU A 198 -4.24 4.57 7.79
C LEU A 198 -3.69 4.89 9.19
N GLY A 199 -2.84 4.02 9.73
CA GLY A 199 -2.25 4.15 11.07
C GLY A 199 -1.01 5.05 11.13
N SER A 200 -0.61 5.71 10.04
CA SER A 200 0.55 6.60 10.01
C SER A 200 0.18 8.04 9.73
N ILE A 201 0.83 8.97 10.45
CA ILE A 201 0.72 10.41 10.22
C ILE A 201 1.58 10.92 9.07
N ALA A 202 2.36 10.07 8.40
CA ALA A 202 3.26 10.49 7.33
C ALA A 202 2.53 11.32 6.28
N PRO A 203 2.91 12.59 6.08
CA PRO A 203 2.25 13.49 5.13
C PRO A 203 2.60 13.16 3.68
N PHE A 204 3.74 12.52 3.42
CA PHE A 204 4.22 12.16 2.08
C PHE A 204 4.01 10.67 1.85
N ARG A 205 3.51 10.31 0.66
CA ARG A 205 3.18 8.92 0.31
C ARG A 205 3.50 8.64 -1.15
N LEU A 206 4.28 7.60 -1.40
CA LEU A 206 4.66 7.14 -2.73
C LEU A 206 4.20 5.70 -2.91
N GLY A 207 3.27 5.47 -3.83
CA GLY A 207 2.94 4.14 -4.31
C GLY A 207 3.75 3.82 -5.56
N LEU A 208 4.36 2.64 -5.59
CA LEU A 208 5.11 2.12 -6.75
C LEU A 208 4.49 0.81 -7.20
N THR A 209 4.19 0.68 -8.48
CA THR A 209 3.69 -0.57 -9.06
C THR A 209 4.04 -0.65 -10.55
N ALA A 210 4.05 -1.86 -11.11
CA ALA A 210 4.10 -2.06 -12.55
C ALA A 210 2.70 -2.08 -13.16
N THR A 211 1.69 -2.46 -12.38
CA THR A 211 0.30 -2.58 -12.79
C THR A 211 -0.59 -2.02 -11.69
N PRO A 212 -1.21 -0.85 -11.89
CA PRO A 212 -2.14 -0.29 -10.91
C PRO A 212 -3.47 -1.04 -10.89
N GLU A 213 -3.79 -1.68 -12.01
CA GLU A 213 -5.04 -2.40 -12.22
C GLU A 213 -5.15 -3.62 -11.31
N ARG A 214 -6.34 -3.80 -10.76
CA ARG A 214 -6.66 -4.90 -9.86
C ARG A 214 -7.90 -5.64 -10.34
N ALA A 215 -7.85 -6.95 -10.25
CA ALA A 215 -9.00 -7.79 -10.60
C ALA A 215 -10.26 -7.53 -9.74
N ASP A 216 -10.12 -6.88 -8.57
CA ASP A 216 -11.21 -6.56 -7.64
C ASP A 216 -11.72 -5.11 -7.75
N GLY A 217 -11.18 -4.29 -8.65
CA GLY A 217 -11.62 -2.92 -8.91
C GLY A 217 -11.37 -1.94 -7.74
N LYS A 218 -10.42 -2.24 -6.84
CA LYS A 218 -10.11 -1.40 -5.67
C LYS A 218 -9.05 -0.32 -5.93
N GLU A 219 -8.78 0.04 -7.18
CA GLU A 219 -7.82 1.09 -7.55
C GLU A 219 -8.20 2.45 -6.96
N ALA A 220 -9.49 2.79 -6.97
CA ALA A 220 -9.99 4.02 -6.36
C ALA A 220 -9.67 4.11 -4.86
N TYR A 221 -9.60 2.96 -4.19
CA TYR A 221 -9.23 2.92 -2.78
C TYR A 221 -7.71 3.04 -2.58
N LEU A 222 -6.89 2.48 -3.48
CA LEU A 222 -5.43 2.71 -3.50
C LEU A 222 -5.13 4.21 -3.59
N TYR A 223 -5.83 4.93 -4.46
CA TYR A 223 -5.64 6.37 -4.62
C TYR A 223 -6.06 7.18 -3.40
N LYS A 224 -7.05 6.73 -2.62
CA LYS A 224 -7.35 7.34 -1.32
C LYS A 224 -6.21 7.17 -0.31
N LEU A 225 -5.53 6.03 -0.32
CA LEU A 225 -4.45 5.72 0.62
C LEU A 225 -3.13 6.41 0.26
N CYS A 226 -2.74 6.42 -1.01
CA CYS A 226 -1.46 6.94 -1.48
C CYS A 226 -1.54 8.35 -2.08
N GLY A 227 -2.64 8.74 -2.67
CA GLY A 227 -2.81 9.88 -3.58
C GLY A 227 -3.08 9.38 -5.00
N SER A 228 -3.48 10.28 -5.91
CA SER A 228 -3.81 9.96 -7.30
C SER A 228 -2.63 9.36 -8.08
N LEU A 229 -2.92 8.75 -9.22
CA LEU A 229 -1.90 8.40 -10.21
C LEU A 229 -1.26 9.70 -10.71
N CYS A 230 0.03 9.89 -10.46
CA CYS A 230 0.74 11.11 -10.83
C CYS A 230 1.67 10.93 -12.04
N TYR A 231 2.08 9.71 -12.33
CA TYR A 231 2.91 9.39 -13.49
C TYR A 231 2.73 7.93 -13.90
N GLU A 232 2.69 7.70 -15.19
CA GLU A 232 2.60 6.37 -15.77
C GLU A 232 3.41 6.31 -17.05
N VAL A 233 4.14 5.20 -17.23
CA VAL A 233 4.81 4.87 -18.49
C VAL A 233 4.63 3.39 -18.79
N HIS A 234 4.26 3.08 -20.01
CA HIS A 234 4.03 1.71 -20.45
C HIS A 234 5.32 1.03 -20.92
N ILE A 235 5.33 -0.30 -20.85
CA ILE A 235 6.51 -1.09 -21.23
C ILE A 235 6.92 -0.85 -22.69
N ASP A 236 5.95 -0.63 -23.59
CA ASP A 236 6.18 -0.40 -25.00
C ASP A 236 6.97 0.89 -25.27
N GLU A 237 6.78 1.92 -24.45
CA GLU A 237 7.50 3.19 -24.54
C GLU A 237 8.99 3.05 -24.15
N LEU A 238 9.31 2.08 -23.32
CA LEU A 238 10.67 1.82 -22.82
C LEU A 238 11.37 0.67 -23.55
N SER A 239 10.63 -0.15 -24.29
CA SER A 239 11.16 -1.30 -25.02
C SER A 239 12.16 -0.85 -26.10
N GLY A 240 13.29 -1.53 -26.17
CA GLY A 240 14.36 -1.23 -27.12
C GLY A 240 15.19 0.03 -26.85
N ARG A 241 14.78 0.87 -25.87
CA ARG A 241 15.52 2.08 -25.44
C ARG A 241 16.15 1.89 -24.06
N THR A 242 15.37 1.46 -23.10
CA THR A 242 15.72 1.37 -21.69
C THR A 242 15.57 -0.05 -21.16
N LEU A 243 14.59 -0.77 -21.64
CA LEU A 243 14.35 -2.18 -21.40
C LEU A 243 14.80 -2.98 -22.63
N ALA A 244 15.23 -4.24 -22.41
CA ALA A 244 15.52 -5.14 -23.50
C ALA A 244 14.29 -5.28 -24.41
N PRO A 245 14.47 -5.34 -25.74
CA PRO A 245 13.36 -5.64 -26.63
C PRO A 245 12.78 -7.01 -26.27
N TYR A 246 11.45 -7.11 -26.30
CA TYR A 246 10.76 -8.36 -26.03
C TYR A 246 9.78 -8.67 -27.15
N LEU A 247 9.53 -9.93 -27.36
CA LEU A 247 8.48 -10.44 -28.23
C LEU A 247 7.44 -11.15 -27.34
N VAL A 248 6.19 -10.84 -27.56
CA VAL A 248 5.08 -11.57 -26.94
C VAL A 248 4.61 -12.62 -27.94
N GLU A 249 4.78 -13.88 -27.61
CA GLU A 249 4.24 -14.99 -28.38
C GLU A 249 3.11 -15.64 -27.55
N THR A 250 1.91 -15.61 -28.10
CA THR A 250 0.77 -16.27 -27.48
C THR A 250 0.67 -17.68 -28.02
N ILE A 251 0.93 -18.67 -27.17
CA ILE A 251 0.81 -20.08 -27.50
C ILE A 251 -0.55 -20.55 -26.94
N GLU A 252 -1.48 -20.88 -27.84
CA GLU A 252 -2.71 -21.54 -27.44
C GLU A 252 -2.43 -23.02 -27.17
N VAL A 253 -2.60 -23.44 -25.93
CA VAL A 253 -2.45 -24.83 -25.50
C VAL A 253 -3.82 -25.44 -25.29
N GLU A 254 -4.13 -26.46 -26.07
CA GLU A 254 -5.36 -27.24 -25.84
C GLU A 254 -5.16 -28.18 -24.65
N MET A 255 -6.17 -28.23 -23.79
CA MET A 255 -6.21 -29.22 -22.71
C MET A 255 -6.27 -30.63 -23.30
N TYR A 256 -5.52 -31.57 -22.72
CA TYR A 256 -5.72 -32.99 -23.04
C TYR A 256 -7.16 -33.41 -22.78
N GLN A 257 -7.63 -34.45 -23.49
CA GLN A 257 -9.02 -34.86 -23.42
C GLN A 257 -9.46 -35.23 -21.99
N ASP A 258 -8.62 -35.90 -21.25
CA ASP A 258 -8.85 -36.28 -19.85
C ASP A 258 -8.86 -35.05 -18.89
N GLU A 259 -8.03 -34.06 -19.14
CA GLU A 259 -8.04 -32.80 -18.39
C GLU A 259 -9.31 -31.99 -18.66
N ARG A 260 -9.73 -31.93 -19.94
CA ARG A 260 -10.99 -31.26 -20.34
C ARG A 260 -12.18 -31.91 -19.67
N GLU A 261 -12.24 -33.24 -19.65
CA GLU A 261 -13.33 -34.01 -19.00
C GLU A 261 -13.36 -33.71 -17.47
N GLN A 262 -12.18 -33.69 -16.82
CA GLN A 262 -12.07 -33.37 -15.41
C GLN A 262 -12.47 -31.90 -15.13
N TYR A 263 -12.04 -30.97 -15.97
CA TYR A 263 -12.43 -29.56 -15.88
C TYR A 263 -13.94 -29.37 -16.01
N GLU A 264 -14.58 -29.98 -17.03
CA GLU A 264 -16.01 -29.86 -17.25
C GLU A 264 -16.83 -30.48 -16.11
N LYS A 265 -16.40 -31.64 -15.63
CA LYS A 265 -17.01 -32.31 -14.48
C LYS A 265 -16.93 -31.46 -13.22
N ALA A 266 -15.74 -30.95 -12.93
CA ALA A 266 -15.51 -30.06 -11.77
C ALA A 266 -16.33 -28.76 -11.90
N ARG A 267 -16.36 -28.17 -13.09
CA ARG A 267 -17.16 -26.95 -13.38
C ARG A 267 -18.65 -27.18 -13.16
N LYS A 268 -19.21 -28.33 -13.62
CA LYS A 268 -20.61 -28.68 -13.41
C LYS A 268 -20.94 -28.78 -11.91
N ILE A 269 -20.10 -29.44 -11.12
CA ILE A 269 -20.33 -29.63 -9.68
C ILE A 269 -20.45 -28.27 -8.97
N TYR A 270 -19.46 -27.40 -9.09
CA TYR A 270 -19.50 -26.16 -8.34
C TYR A 270 -20.52 -25.15 -8.88
N THR A 271 -20.73 -25.09 -10.22
CA THR A 271 -21.73 -24.18 -10.79
C THR A 271 -23.15 -24.59 -10.43
N ASN A 272 -23.45 -25.91 -10.34
CA ASN A 272 -24.72 -26.39 -9.83
C ASN A 272 -24.95 -26.01 -8.37
N PHE A 273 -23.90 -26.13 -7.55
CA PHE A 273 -23.94 -25.68 -6.15
C PHE A 273 -24.19 -24.17 -6.03
N LEU A 274 -23.49 -23.33 -6.83
CA LEU A 274 -23.73 -21.89 -6.88
C LEU A 274 -25.18 -21.56 -7.22
N ARG A 275 -25.73 -22.21 -8.25
CA ARG A 275 -27.11 -22.00 -8.69
C ARG A 275 -28.11 -22.41 -7.61
N LYS A 276 -27.93 -23.60 -7.02
CA LYS A 276 -28.79 -24.15 -5.96
C LYS A 276 -28.75 -23.27 -4.70
N SER A 277 -27.56 -22.74 -4.35
CA SER A 277 -27.35 -21.89 -3.19
C SER A 277 -27.65 -20.42 -3.47
N ARG A 278 -28.01 -20.04 -4.69
CA ARG A 278 -28.26 -18.66 -5.16
C ARG A 278 -27.06 -17.72 -4.88
N ILE A 279 -25.85 -18.22 -5.10
CA ILE A 279 -24.61 -17.46 -4.89
C ILE A 279 -24.19 -16.84 -6.22
N ASN A 280 -23.90 -15.51 -6.19
CA ASN A 280 -23.36 -14.79 -7.34
C ASN A 280 -22.03 -14.14 -6.94
N PHE A 281 -20.95 -14.49 -7.63
CA PHE A 281 -19.61 -13.93 -7.39
C PHE A 281 -19.45 -12.47 -7.82
N GLN A 282 -20.36 -11.92 -8.61
CA GLN A 282 -20.35 -10.50 -8.97
C GLN A 282 -20.79 -9.59 -7.81
N HIS A 283 -21.40 -10.12 -6.75
CA HIS A 283 -21.72 -9.34 -5.55
C HIS A 283 -20.54 -9.27 -4.60
N GLN A 284 -20.34 -8.12 -3.94
CA GLN A 284 -19.25 -7.85 -3.00
C GLN A 284 -19.00 -8.95 -1.96
N ASN A 285 -20.03 -9.67 -1.53
CA ASN A 285 -19.95 -10.74 -0.53
C ASN A 285 -20.07 -12.16 -1.12
N GLY A 286 -20.13 -12.31 -2.46
CA GLY A 286 -20.37 -13.59 -3.11
C GLY A 286 -19.36 -14.67 -2.74
N TRP A 287 -18.09 -14.33 -2.65
CA TRP A 287 -17.03 -15.25 -2.25
C TRP A 287 -17.13 -15.67 -0.78
N SER A 288 -17.37 -14.73 0.13
CA SER A 288 -17.55 -15.04 1.57
C SER A 288 -18.77 -15.92 1.83
N ILE A 289 -19.86 -15.68 1.10
CA ILE A 289 -21.07 -16.52 1.15
C ILE A 289 -20.75 -17.93 0.63
N PHE A 290 -20.01 -18.04 -0.47
CA PHE A 290 -19.59 -19.34 -1.04
C PHE A 290 -18.75 -20.12 -0.01
N LEU A 291 -17.71 -19.54 0.57
CA LEU A 291 -16.86 -20.18 1.57
C LEU A 291 -17.68 -20.68 2.77
N ARG A 292 -18.57 -19.84 3.30
CA ARG A 292 -19.44 -20.22 4.41
C ARG A 292 -20.35 -21.39 4.05
N ARG A 293 -21.08 -21.30 2.94
CA ARG A 293 -22.00 -22.33 2.47
C ARG A 293 -21.31 -23.65 2.13
N THR A 294 -20.09 -23.59 1.61
CA THR A 294 -19.32 -24.80 1.32
C THR A 294 -18.83 -25.53 2.56
N SER A 295 -18.70 -24.85 3.72
CA SER A 295 -18.34 -25.49 4.98
C SER A 295 -19.53 -26.18 5.67
N GLU A 296 -20.77 -25.77 5.38
CA GLU A 296 -21.99 -26.21 6.08
C GLU A 296 -22.47 -27.63 5.69
N SER A 297 -22.06 -28.17 4.53
CA SER A 297 -22.55 -29.45 4.03
C SER A 297 -21.48 -30.29 3.32
N SER A 298 -21.73 -31.58 3.16
CA SER A 298 -20.88 -32.47 2.34
C SER A 298 -20.89 -32.07 0.86
N GLU A 299 -22.05 -31.72 0.31
CA GLU A 299 -22.21 -31.22 -1.07
C GLU A 299 -21.42 -29.89 -1.26
N GLY A 300 -21.41 -29.00 -0.25
CA GLY A 300 -20.63 -27.78 -0.26
C GLY A 300 -19.13 -28.05 -0.29
N ARG A 301 -18.63 -28.95 0.54
CA ARG A 301 -17.22 -29.35 0.54
C ARG A 301 -16.78 -29.95 -0.79
N GLU A 302 -17.63 -30.74 -1.42
CA GLU A 302 -17.39 -31.28 -2.75
C GLU A 302 -17.34 -30.16 -3.81
N ALA A 303 -18.26 -29.20 -3.76
CA ALA A 303 -18.28 -28.05 -4.66
C ALA A 303 -17.03 -27.18 -4.49
N PHE A 304 -16.51 -27.02 -3.27
CA PHE A 304 -15.27 -26.28 -3.01
C PHE A 304 -14.05 -27.00 -3.59
N LYS A 305 -13.96 -28.33 -3.41
CA LYS A 305 -12.88 -29.14 -4.02
C LYS A 305 -12.95 -29.07 -5.55
N ALA A 306 -14.15 -29.14 -6.13
CA ALA A 306 -14.36 -29.02 -7.56
C ALA A 306 -13.95 -27.63 -8.10
N TYR A 307 -14.27 -26.56 -7.36
CA TYR A 307 -13.81 -25.21 -7.70
C TYR A 307 -12.28 -25.10 -7.72
N LEU A 308 -11.60 -25.65 -6.71
CA LEU A 308 -10.13 -25.63 -6.65
C LEU A 308 -9.50 -26.45 -7.77
N LEU A 309 -10.07 -27.62 -8.09
CA LEU A 309 -9.60 -28.46 -9.19
C LEU A 309 -9.76 -27.76 -10.54
N GLN A 310 -10.93 -27.17 -10.80
CA GLN A 310 -11.20 -26.41 -12.02
C GLN A 310 -10.22 -25.25 -12.17
N LYS A 311 -9.98 -24.51 -11.07
CA LYS A 311 -9.02 -23.39 -11.06
C LYS A 311 -7.59 -23.86 -11.36
N LYS A 312 -7.17 -24.99 -10.79
CA LYS A 312 -5.85 -25.58 -11.06
C LYS A 312 -5.69 -25.97 -12.53
N LEU A 313 -6.68 -26.65 -13.12
CA LEU A 313 -6.67 -27.07 -14.52
C LEU A 313 -6.75 -25.90 -15.51
N SER A 314 -7.32 -24.77 -15.14
CA SER A 314 -7.39 -23.57 -15.98
C SER A 314 -6.14 -22.67 -15.89
N GLN A 315 -5.19 -22.99 -15.00
CA GLN A 315 -3.96 -22.23 -14.81
C GLN A 315 -2.71 -23.03 -15.20
N ALA A 316 -2.86 -24.32 -15.54
CA ALA A 316 -1.80 -25.17 -16.07
C ALA A 316 -1.64 -24.98 -17.58
#